data_c8d48c1f0813408a032129159c3046a7
#
_entry.id   c8d48c1f0813408a032129159c3046a7
#
_cell.length_a   1.000
_cell.length_b   1.000
_cell.length_c   1.000
_cell.angle_alpha   90.00
_cell.angle_beta   90.00
_cell.angle_gamma   90.00
#
_symmetry.space_group_name_H-M   'P 1'
#
loop_
_entity.id
_entity.type
_entity.pdbx_description
1 polymer ?
#
loop_
_entity_poly.entity_id
_entity_poly.type
_entity_poly.pdbx_seq_one_letter_code
_entity_poly.pdbx_strand_id
1 'polypeptide(L)'
;MVLPDLAFTFTTDRGVFSHGHLDSGTAFLLQQAPSPPTEGTFVDVGCGAGPIALTLALRSPEATVVAVDPNSRARELTAANATANEVSVTVVHPDNVPADMTVDLIWSNPPIRIGKQALRELLTEWLGRLSDHGVAILVINRNLGADSLHRWLETESWHVSRLGSRSGFRLLSVSRPHD
;
A
#
# COMPACT_ATOMS: atom_id res chain seq x y z
N MET A 1 16.45 -6.85 0.29
CA MET A 1 15.24 -7.68 0.29
C MET A 1 15.27 -8.61 -0.91
N VAL A 2 14.78 -9.85 -0.78
CA VAL A 2 14.70 -10.82 -1.88
C VAL A 2 13.24 -11.29 -1.98
N LEU A 3 12.64 -11.11 -3.13
CA LEU A 3 11.35 -11.66 -3.54
C LEU A 3 11.57 -12.73 -4.61
N PRO A 4 10.59 -13.56 -4.95
CA PRO A 4 10.77 -14.61 -5.96
C PRO A 4 11.20 -14.10 -7.34
N ASP A 5 10.83 -12.87 -7.68
CA ASP A 5 10.97 -12.24 -8.99
C ASP A 5 11.98 -11.07 -9.01
N LEU A 6 12.33 -10.51 -7.85
CA LEU A 6 13.23 -9.35 -7.78
C LEU A 6 13.96 -9.27 -6.45
N ALA A 7 15.08 -8.55 -6.46
CA ALA A 7 15.84 -8.24 -5.25
C ALA A 7 16.23 -6.76 -5.24
N PHE A 8 16.11 -6.12 -4.07
CA PHE A 8 16.53 -4.75 -3.86
C PHE A 8 16.98 -4.52 -2.42
N THR A 9 17.74 -3.46 -2.21
CA THR A 9 18.17 -3.03 -0.89
C THR A 9 17.33 -1.84 -0.43
N PHE A 10 17.02 -1.77 0.86
CA PHE A 10 16.41 -0.59 1.43
C PHE A 10 16.92 -0.35 2.86
N THR A 11 17.05 0.92 3.19
CA THR A 11 17.44 1.38 4.52
C THR A 11 16.19 1.69 5.33
N THR A 12 16.20 1.31 6.60
CA THR A 12 15.18 1.68 7.58
C THR A 12 15.83 2.43 8.73
N ASP A 13 15.04 3.17 9.52
CA ASP A 13 15.55 3.92 10.66
C ASP A 13 14.61 3.81 11.86
N ARG A 14 15.12 4.19 13.06
CA ARG A 14 14.33 4.32 14.27
C ARG A 14 13.28 5.41 14.07
N GLY A 15 12.01 5.12 14.44
CA GLY A 15 10.89 6.03 14.25
C GLY A 15 10.10 5.84 12.96
N VAL A 16 10.57 4.97 12.05
CA VAL A 16 9.80 4.46 10.92
C VAL A 16 9.42 3.00 11.20
N PHE A 17 8.22 2.61 10.82
CA PHE A 17 7.68 1.28 11.07
C PHE A 17 8.62 0.16 10.61
N SER A 18 8.84 -0.88 11.45
CA SER A 18 9.72 -2.03 11.21
C SER A 18 11.23 -1.74 11.30
N HIS A 19 11.76 -1.66 12.52
CA HIS A 19 13.20 -1.52 12.77
C HIS A 19 14.02 -2.67 12.17
N GLY A 20 14.76 -2.38 11.11
CA GLY A 20 15.78 -3.27 10.56
C GLY A 20 15.30 -4.54 9.84
N HIS A 21 14.00 -4.82 9.83
CA HIS A 21 13.40 -5.96 9.14
C HIS A 21 12.14 -5.54 8.38
N LEU A 22 11.86 -6.21 7.28
CA LEU A 22 10.58 -6.05 6.59
C LEU A 22 9.45 -6.54 7.50
N ASP A 23 8.41 -5.72 7.68
CA ASP A 23 7.22 -6.14 8.40
C ASP A 23 6.59 -7.38 7.75
N SER A 24 6.16 -8.33 8.58
CA SER A 24 5.62 -9.61 8.10
C SER A 24 4.36 -9.45 7.23
N GLY A 25 3.53 -8.44 7.52
CA GLY A 25 2.36 -8.11 6.69
C GLY A 25 2.78 -7.59 5.33
N THR A 26 3.73 -6.65 5.30
CA THR A 26 4.30 -6.14 4.05
C THR A 26 4.97 -7.24 3.25
N ALA A 27 5.77 -8.10 3.88
CA ALA A 27 6.37 -9.26 3.22
C ALA A 27 5.31 -10.19 2.59
N PHE A 28 4.22 -10.44 3.31
CA PHE A 28 3.11 -11.25 2.83
C PHE A 28 2.41 -10.61 1.62
N LEU A 29 2.14 -9.30 1.67
CA LEU A 29 1.57 -8.55 0.54
C LEU A 29 2.47 -8.67 -0.69
N LEU A 30 3.76 -8.36 -0.56
CA LEU A 30 4.71 -8.35 -1.68
C LEU A 30 4.90 -9.73 -2.34
N GLN A 31 4.71 -10.82 -1.58
CA GLN A 31 4.84 -12.19 -2.06
C GLN A 31 3.55 -12.75 -2.68
N GLN A 32 2.38 -12.26 -2.27
CA GLN A 32 1.09 -12.89 -2.60
C GLN A 32 0.13 -11.99 -3.37
N ALA A 33 0.38 -10.67 -3.40
CA ALA A 33 -0.43 -9.79 -4.23
C ALA A 33 -0.32 -10.20 -5.71
N PRO A 34 -1.41 -10.10 -6.48
CA PRO A 34 -1.35 -10.25 -7.94
C PRO A 34 -0.28 -9.33 -8.54
N SER A 35 0.30 -9.73 -9.66
CA SER A 35 1.22 -8.85 -10.39
C SER A 35 0.52 -7.52 -10.69
N PRO A 36 1.17 -6.38 -10.44
CA PRO A 36 0.60 -5.09 -10.79
C PRO A 36 0.45 -4.97 -12.32
N PRO A 37 -0.45 -4.12 -12.83
CA PRO A 37 -0.48 -3.75 -14.25
C PRO A 37 0.86 -3.17 -14.70
N THR A 38 1.11 -3.15 -16.00
CA THR A 38 2.35 -2.61 -16.59
C THR A 38 2.43 -1.09 -16.51
N GLU A 39 1.27 -0.41 -16.52
CA GLU A 39 1.13 1.04 -16.52
C GLU A 39 -0.06 1.47 -15.65
N GLY A 40 -0.17 2.76 -15.36
CA GLY A 40 -1.22 3.36 -14.56
C GLY A 40 -0.66 4.19 -13.40
N THR A 41 -1.55 4.73 -12.57
CA THR A 41 -1.20 5.46 -11.35
C THR A 41 -1.34 4.54 -10.14
N PHE A 42 -0.22 4.25 -9.49
CA PHE A 42 -0.16 3.35 -8.33
C PHE A 42 0.21 4.12 -7.06
N VAL A 43 -0.42 3.76 -5.96
CA VAL A 43 -0.19 4.45 -4.68
C VAL A 43 0.16 3.45 -3.58
N ASP A 44 1.23 3.76 -2.85
CA ASP A 44 1.59 3.14 -1.56
C ASP A 44 1.13 4.07 -0.43
N VAL A 45 0.05 3.72 0.25
CA VAL A 45 -0.53 4.51 1.34
C VAL A 45 0.06 4.08 2.68
N GLY A 46 0.77 5.01 3.35
CA GLY A 46 1.54 4.71 4.54
C GLY A 46 2.86 4.01 4.20
N CYS A 47 3.64 4.63 3.32
CA CYS A 47 4.78 3.98 2.66
C CYS A 47 5.93 3.58 3.60
N GLY A 48 6.07 4.23 4.77
CA GLY A 48 7.17 3.97 5.69
C GLY A 48 8.55 4.19 5.03
N ALA A 49 9.38 3.15 4.96
CA ALA A 49 10.66 3.19 4.25
C ALA A 49 10.54 2.84 2.74
N GLY A 50 9.33 2.63 2.23
CA GLY A 50 9.02 2.49 0.81
C GLY A 50 9.09 1.08 0.20
N PRO A 51 9.09 -0.04 0.93
CA PRO A 51 9.26 -1.35 0.32
C PRO A 51 8.14 -1.71 -0.68
N ILE A 52 6.92 -1.23 -0.44
CA ILE A 52 5.80 -1.43 -1.37
C ILE A 52 5.99 -0.56 -2.61
N ALA A 53 6.24 0.73 -2.45
CA ALA A 53 6.46 1.66 -3.57
C ALA A 53 7.62 1.23 -4.46
N LEU A 54 8.75 0.81 -3.87
CA LEU A 54 9.90 0.27 -4.60
C LEU A 54 9.53 -0.98 -5.41
N THR A 55 8.78 -1.90 -4.81
CA THR A 55 8.34 -3.12 -5.49
C THR A 55 7.42 -2.80 -6.66
N LEU A 56 6.48 -1.86 -6.49
CA LEU A 56 5.59 -1.41 -7.56
C LEU A 56 6.39 -0.81 -8.71
N ALA A 57 7.34 0.10 -8.43
CA ALA A 57 8.16 0.75 -9.45
C ALA A 57 9.09 -0.23 -10.19
N LEU A 58 9.64 -1.23 -9.49
CA LEU A 58 10.48 -2.26 -10.10
C LEU A 58 9.68 -3.23 -10.97
N ARG A 59 8.44 -3.57 -10.58
CA ARG A 59 7.57 -4.48 -11.34
C ARG A 59 6.87 -3.81 -12.51
N SER A 60 6.68 -2.50 -12.44
CA SER A 60 5.93 -1.71 -13.42
C SER A 60 6.67 -0.40 -13.74
N PRO A 61 7.78 -0.46 -14.48
CA PRO A 61 8.60 0.71 -14.76
C PRO A 61 7.89 1.78 -15.61
N GLU A 62 6.81 1.45 -16.30
CA GLU A 62 5.97 2.39 -17.07
C GLU A 62 4.90 3.07 -16.19
N ALA A 63 4.68 2.60 -14.96
CA ALA A 63 3.68 3.16 -14.07
C ALA A 63 4.17 4.42 -13.36
N THR A 64 3.23 5.31 -13.05
CA THR A 64 3.45 6.42 -12.11
C THR A 64 3.24 5.93 -10.69
N VAL A 65 4.31 5.81 -9.92
CA VAL A 65 4.23 5.35 -8.52
C VAL A 65 4.32 6.53 -7.57
N VAL A 66 3.33 6.64 -6.69
CA VAL A 66 3.24 7.67 -5.64
C VAL A 66 3.29 7.01 -4.28
N ALA A 67 4.22 7.43 -3.44
CA ALA A 67 4.36 6.98 -2.06
C ALA A 67 3.91 8.09 -1.10
N VAL A 68 3.00 7.77 -0.20
CA VAL A 68 2.36 8.75 0.68
C VAL A 68 2.56 8.38 2.14
N ASP A 69 3.07 9.33 2.92
CA ASP A 69 3.21 9.17 4.38
C ASP A 69 3.18 10.54 5.07
N PRO A 70 2.47 10.72 6.20
CA PRO A 70 2.52 11.96 6.97
C PRO A 70 3.87 12.17 7.66
N ASN A 71 4.62 11.11 7.94
CA ASN A 71 5.92 11.19 8.60
C ASN A 71 7.01 11.62 7.60
N SER A 72 7.64 12.79 7.86
CA SER A 72 8.72 13.31 7.00
C SER A 72 9.91 12.36 6.90
N ARG A 73 10.26 11.69 8.00
CA ARG A 73 11.37 10.73 8.01
C ARG A 73 11.09 9.50 7.15
N ALA A 74 9.84 9.02 7.14
CA ALA A 74 9.40 7.96 6.24
C ALA A 74 9.57 8.37 4.77
N ARG A 75 9.13 9.58 4.43
CA ARG A 75 9.27 10.12 3.07
C ARG A 75 10.73 10.27 2.64
N GLU A 76 11.59 10.80 3.51
CA GLU A 76 13.04 10.91 3.25
C GLU A 76 13.67 9.55 2.95
N LEU A 77 13.34 8.53 3.77
CA LEU A 77 13.84 7.16 3.58
C LEU A 77 13.32 6.55 2.28
N THR A 78 12.03 6.71 1.98
CA THR A 78 11.45 6.22 0.72
C THR A 78 12.14 6.86 -0.48
N ALA A 79 12.34 8.18 -0.48
CA ALA A 79 13.04 8.88 -1.56
C ALA A 79 14.51 8.43 -1.72
N ALA A 80 15.23 8.28 -0.60
CA ALA A 80 16.60 7.78 -0.62
C ALA A 80 16.68 6.34 -1.13
N ASN A 81 15.76 5.49 -0.71
CA ASN A 81 15.69 4.10 -1.16
C ASN A 81 15.30 4.01 -2.65
N ALA A 82 14.41 4.85 -3.15
CA ALA A 82 14.08 4.93 -4.58
C ALA A 82 15.31 5.31 -5.41
N THR A 83 16.04 6.33 -4.98
CA THR A 83 17.29 6.74 -5.63
C THR A 83 18.33 5.61 -5.64
N ALA A 84 18.54 4.94 -4.50
CA ALA A 84 19.50 3.86 -4.36
C ALA A 84 19.18 2.62 -5.21
N ASN A 85 17.93 2.44 -5.63
CA ASN A 85 17.48 1.36 -6.50
C ASN A 85 17.18 1.82 -7.92
N GLU A 86 17.52 3.07 -8.27
CA GLU A 86 17.37 3.65 -9.62
C GLU A 86 15.92 3.58 -10.14
N VAL A 87 14.93 3.72 -9.24
CA VAL A 87 13.50 3.74 -9.61
C VAL A 87 12.88 5.12 -9.39
N SER A 88 11.88 5.44 -10.21
CA SER A 88 11.11 6.68 -10.09
C SER A 88 9.91 6.46 -9.14
N VAL A 89 9.91 7.18 -8.03
CA VAL A 89 8.80 7.21 -7.07
C VAL A 89 8.55 8.65 -6.65
N THR A 90 7.34 9.14 -6.82
CA THR A 90 6.93 10.45 -6.31
C THR A 90 6.55 10.31 -4.83
N VAL A 91 7.29 10.95 -3.94
CA VAL A 91 7.08 10.82 -2.49
C VAL A 91 6.48 12.12 -1.94
N VAL A 92 5.28 12.04 -1.35
CA VAL A 92 4.53 13.23 -0.94
C VAL A 92 3.89 13.09 0.45
N HIS A 93 3.60 14.24 1.07
CA HIS A 93 2.70 14.31 2.22
C HIS A 93 1.24 14.12 1.74
N PRO A 94 0.34 13.51 2.53
CA PRO A 94 -1.08 13.35 2.14
C PRO A 94 -1.73 14.64 1.65
N ASP A 95 -1.49 15.77 2.31
CA ASP A 95 -2.08 17.08 1.95
C ASP A 95 -1.60 17.61 0.60
N ASN A 96 -0.51 17.08 0.06
CA ASN A 96 0.07 17.52 -1.21
C ASN A 96 -0.35 16.62 -2.40
N VAL A 97 -1.21 15.64 -2.14
CA VAL A 97 -1.76 14.80 -3.21
C VAL A 97 -2.86 15.59 -3.93
N PRO A 98 -2.82 15.71 -5.28
CA PRO A 98 -3.87 16.38 -6.04
C PRO A 98 -5.26 15.81 -5.71
N ALA A 99 -6.24 16.70 -5.51
CA ALA A 99 -7.59 16.30 -5.12
C ALA A 99 -8.28 15.46 -6.21
N ASP A 100 -7.94 15.72 -7.47
CA ASP A 100 -8.47 15.06 -8.67
C ASP A 100 -7.65 13.84 -9.13
N MET A 101 -6.64 13.45 -8.36
CA MET A 101 -5.81 12.29 -8.69
C MET A 101 -6.65 11.02 -8.69
N THR A 102 -6.73 10.36 -9.84
CA THR A 102 -7.35 9.04 -10.01
C THR A 102 -6.27 7.95 -9.92
N VAL A 103 -6.60 6.84 -9.26
CA VAL A 103 -5.66 5.78 -8.89
C VAL A 103 -6.13 4.44 -9.46
N ASP A 104 -5.24 3.73 -10.14
CA ASP A 104 -5.54 2.42 -10.73
C ASP A 104 -5.18 1.27 -9.79
N LEU A 105 -4.17 1.46 -8.95
CA LEU A 105 -3.75 0.47 -7.97
C LEU A 105 -3.34 1.11 -6.66
N ILE A 106 -3.91 0.64 -5.57
CA ILE A 106 -3.44 0.94 -4.22
C ILE A 106 -2.88 -0.34 -3.61
N TRP A 107 -1.65 -0.30 -3.14
CA TRP A 107 -1.12 -1.30 -2.22
C TRP A 107 -0.85 -0.63 -0.88
N SER A 108 -1.28 -1.27 0.22
CA SER A 108 -1.06 -0.69 1.55
C SER A 108 -0.98 -1.76 2.64
N ASN A 109 -0.10 -1.51 3.58
CA ASN A 109 -0.13 -2.05 4.92
C ASN A 109 -0.57 -0.92 5.86
N PRO A 110 -1.88 -0.64 5.95
CA PRO A 110 -2.36 0.59 6.55
C PRO A 110 -2.07 0.64 8.06
N PRO A 111 -1.91 1.85 8.63
CA PRO A 111 -1.56 2.05 10.04
C PRO A 111 -2.74 1.74 10.98
N ILE A 112 -3.02 0.46 11.24
CA ILE A 112 -4.18 0.01 12.05
C ILE A 112 -4.19 0.60 13.47
N ARG A 113 -3.01 0.98 14.00
CA ARG A 113 -2.86 1.53 15.36
C ARG A 113 -3.44 2.93 15.54
N ILE A 114 -3.79 3.64 14.47
CA ILE A 114 -4.47 4.95 14.54
C ILE A 114 -5.91 4.86 15.04
N GLY A 115 -6.45 3.66 15.18
CA GLY A 115 -7.81 3.40 15.61
C GLY A 115 -8.79 3.17 14.45
N LYS A 116 -9.92 2.54 14.77
CA LYS A 116 -10.89 2.09 13.76
C LYS A 116 -11.48 3.23 12.93
N GLN A 117 -11.82 4.35 13.57
CA GLN A 117 -12.44 5.48 12.89
C GLN A 117 -11.46 6.14 11.93
N ALA A 118 -10.26 6.50 12.39
CA ALA A 118 -9.25 7.12 11.55
C ALA A 118 -8.81 6.21 10.39
N LEU A 119 -8.76 4.88 10.62
CA LEU A 119 -8.49 3.93 9.54
C LEU A 119 -9.61 3.92 8.48
N ARG A 120 -10.88 3.98 8.91
CA ARG A 120 -12.03 4.05 7.99
C ARG A 120 -12.02 5.34 7.17
N GLU A 121 -11.75 6.48 7.82
CA GLU A 121 -11.62 7.77 7.16
C GLU A 121 -10.50 7.75 6.11
N LEU A 122 -9.32 7.23 6.47
CA LEU A 122 -8.20 7.04 5.55
C LEU A 122 -8.60 6.17 4.34
N LEU A 123 -9.25 5.04 4.59
CA LEU A 123 -9.65 4.14 3.51
C LEU A 123 -10.77 4.74 2.67
N THR A 124 -11.74 5.44 3.25
CA THR A 124 -12.80 6.15 2.49
C THR A 124 -12.17 7.16 1.54
N GLU A 125 -11.20 7.95 2.01
CA GLU A 125 -10.50 8.91 1.18
C GLU A 125 -9.78 8.24 0.00
N TRP A 126 -8.94 7.23 0.30
CA TRP A 126 -8.10 6.62 -0.73
C TRP A 126 -8.86 5.71 -1.70
N LEU A 127 -9.82 4.93 -1.21
CA LEU A 127 -10.68 4.11 -2.07
C LEU A 127 -11.58 4.99 -2.95
N GLY A 128 -12.00 6.15 -2.46
CA GLY A 128 -12.75 7.12 -3.25
C GLY A 128 -12.01 7.62 -4.50
N ARG A 129 -10.66 7.55 -4.51
CA ARG A 129 -9.80 7.94 -5.63
C ARG A 129 -9.59 6.83 -6.67
N LEU A 130 -10.05 5.60 -6.41
CA LEU A 130 -9.92 4.51 -7.37
C LEU A 130 -10.64 4.83 -8.68
N SER A 131 -9.99 4.56 -9.79
CA SER A 131 -10.64 4.54 -11.11
C SER A 131 -11.73 3.46 -11.17
N ASP A 132 -12.55 3.45 -12.21
CA ASP A 132 -13.67 2.49 -12.35
C ASP A 132 -13.19 1.03 -12.32
N HIS A 133 -11.97 0.78 -12.81
CA HIS A 133 -11.32 -0.54 -12.79
C HIS A 133 -10.21 -0.64 -11.76
N GLY A 134 -10.05 0.39 -10.91
CA GLY A 134 -9.01 0.47 -9.90
C GLY A 134 -9.22 -0.55 -8.78
N VAL A 135 -8.10 -1.05 -8.25
CA VAL A 135 -8.09 -2.07 -7.19
C VAL A 135 -7.19 -1.63 -6.04
N ALA A 136 -7.64 -1.85 -4.82
CA ALA A 136 -6.80 -1.73 -3.64
C ALA A 136 -6.46 -3.11 -3.07
N ILE A 137 -5.18 -3.36 -2.83
CA ILE A 137 -4.69 -4.56 -2.14
C ILE A 137 -4.21 -4.15 -0.76
N LEU A 138 -4.90 -4.63 0.26
CA LEU A 138 -4.67 -4.27 1.65
C LEU A 138 -4.21 -5.48 2.46
N VAL A 139 -3.11 -5.36 3.19
CA VAL A 139 -2.71 -6.38 4.15
C VAL A 139 -3.10 -5.95 5.57
N ILE A 140 -3.90 -6.75 6.25
CA ILE A 140 -4.47 -6.42 7.56
C ILE A 140 -4.19 -7.54 8.57
N ASN A 141 -3.70 -7.17 9.74
CA ASN A 141 -3.54 -8.12 10.83
C ASN A 141 -4.93 -8.58 11.32
N ARG A 142 -5.13 -9.90 11.37
CA ARG A 142 -6.38 -10.54 11.77
C ARG A 142 -6.82 -10.12 13.18
N ASN A 143 -5.88 -10.10 14.11
CA ASN A 143 -6.14 -9.78 15.50
C ASN A 143 -6.43 -8.28 15.73
N LEU A 144 -6.12 -7.43 14.75
CA LEU A 144 -6.35 -5.99 14.79
C LEU A 144 -7.58 -5.57 13.98
N GLY A 145 -8.46 -6.52 13.61
CA GLY A 145 -9.78 -6.22 13.08
C GLY A 145 -9.99 -6.47 11.59
N ALA A 146 -9.21 -7.35 10.95
CA ALA A 146 -9.37 -7.66 9.51
C ALA A 146 -10.81 -8.07 9.14
N ASP A 147 -11.49 -8.89 9.96
CA ASP A 147 -12.87 -9.33 9.70
C ASP A 147 -13.88 -8.20 9.87
N SER A 148 -13.63 -7.32 10.83
CA SER A 148 -14.47 -6.13 11.05
C SER A 148 -14.32 -5.12 9.91
N LEU A 149 -13.09 -4.95 9.40
CA LEU A 149 -12.81 -4.08 8.28
C LEU A 149 -13.46 -4.60 6.99
N HIS A 150 -13.31 -5.90 6.71
CA HIS A 150 -13.92 -6.55 5.55
C HIS A 150 -15.44 -6.29 5.52
N ARG A 151 -16.13 -6.62 6.60
CA ARG A 151 -17.59 -6.38 6.70
C ARG A 151 -17.97 -4.91 6.57
N TRP A 152 -17.17 -4.01 7.15
CA TRP A 152 -17.44 -2.58 7.02
C TRP A 152 -17.29 -2.11 5.56
N LEU A 153 -16.26 -2.53 4.83
CA LEU A 153 -16.09 -2.22 3.42
C LEU A 153 -17.28 -2.72 2.58
N GLU A 154 -17.79 -3.92 2.87
CA GLU A 154 -19.01 -4.42 2.21
C GLU A 154 -20.25 -3.55 2.52
N THR A 155 -20.39 -3.03 3.75
CA THR A 155 -21.48 -2.10 4.10
C THR A 155 -21.36 -0.75 3.38
N GLU A 156 -20.16 -0.34 3.01
CA GLU A 156 -19.88 0.86 2.21
C GLU A 156 -19.97 0.58 0.69
N SER A 157 -20.56 -0.55 0.31
CA SER A 157 -20.77 -0.97 -1.09
C SER A 157 -19.49 -1.25 -1.88
N TRP A 158 -18.39 -1.57 -1.23
CA TRP A 158 -17.19 -2.05 -1.91
C TRP A 158 -17.27 -3.55 -2.18
N HIS A 159 -16.79 -3.97 -3.34
CA HIS A 159 -16.56 -5.40 -3.60
C HIS A 159 -15.26 -5.80 -2.88
N VAL A 160 -15.34 -6.76 -1.96
CA VAL A 160 -14.21 -7.20 -1.16
C VAL A 160 -13.99 -8.69 -1.34
N SER A 161 -12.79 -9.07 -1.73
CA SER A 161 -12.39 -10.47 -1.78
C SER A 161 -11.13 -10.73 -0.97
N ARG A 162 -11.04 -11.93 -0.39
CA ARG A 162 -9.86 -12.36 0.35
C ARG A 162 -8.92 -13.14 -0.57
N LEU A 163 -7.78 -12.56 -0.89
CA LEU A 163 -6.75 -13.19 -1.73
C LEU A 163 -5.93 -14.24 -0.98
N GLY A 164 -5.78 -14.08 0.35
CA GLY A 164 -5.02 -15.03 1.13
C GLY A 164 -5.00 -14.71 2.63
N SER A 165 -4.47 -15.67 3.39
CA SER A 165 -4.22 -15.53 4.83
C SER A 165 -2.95 -16.27 5.20
N ARG A 166 -2.04 -15.61 5.95
CA ARG A 166 -0.78 -16.19 6.40
C ARG A 166 -0.30 -15.50 7.67
N SER A 167 0.20 -16.27 8.64
CA SER A 167 0.87 -15.74 9.85
C SER A 167 0.09 -14.65 10.59
N GLY A 168 -1.24 -14.79 10.66
CA GLY A 168 -2.09 -13.79 11.34
C GLY A 168 -2.46 -12.57 10.50
N PHE A 169 -2.08 -12.53 9.21
CA PHE A 169 -2.47 -11.48 8.27
C PHE A 169 -3.51 -11.98 7.26
N ARG A 170 -4.31 -11.08 6.75
CA ARG A 170 -5.20 -11.26 5.60
C ARG A 170 -4.83 -10.28 4.50
N LEU A 171 -4.85 -10.77 3.29
CA LEU A 171 -4.71 -9.97 2.08
C LEU A 171 -6.10 -9.80 1.47
N LEU A 172 -6.56 -8.57 1.39
CA LEU A 172 -7.86 -8.21 0.84
C LEU A 172 -7.66 -7.46 -0.48
N SER A 173 -8.49 -7.79 -1.47
CA SER A 173 -8.68 -7.01 -2.68
C SER A 173 -9.99 -6.25 -2.54
N VAL A 174 -9.96 -4.96 -2.81
CA VAL A 174 -11.11 -4.05 -2.73
C VAL A 174 -11.23 -3.32 -4.05
N SER A 175 -12.42 -3.33 -4.64
CA SER A 175 -12.73 -2.62 -5.89
C SER A 175 -14.13 -2.01 -5.84
N ARG A 176 -14.44 -1.16 -6.80
CA ARG A 176 -15.82 -0.74 -7.01
C ARG A 176 -16.69 -1.96 -7.37
N PRO A 177 -17.98 -1.96 -7.04
CA PRO A 177 -18.88 -2.98 -7.55
C PRO A 177 -18.92 -2.90 -9.09
N HIS A 178 -18.86 -4.04 -9.73
CA HIS A 178 -19.10 -4.13 -11.18
C HIS A 178 -20.58 -4.33 -11.39
N ASP A 179 -21.16 -3.51 -12.27
CA ASP A 179 -22.55 -3.68 -12.75
C ASP A 179 -22.69 -4.98 -13.55
#